data_eab6034ddfa4866299ceb10e1df9ed5c
#
_entry.id   eab6034ddfa4866299ceb10e1df9ed5c
#
_cell.length_a   1.000
_cell.length_b   1.000
_cell.length_c   1.000
_cell.angle_alpha   90.00
_cell.angle_beta   90.00
_cell.angle_gamma   90.00
#
_symmetry.space_group_name_H-M   'P 1'
#
loop_
_entity.id
_entity.type
_entity.pdbx_description
1 polymer ?
#
loop_
_entity_poly.entity_id
_entity_poly.type
_entity_poly.pdbx_seq_one_letter_code
_entity_poly.pdbx_strand_id
1 'polypeptide(L)'
;MQCLPIVPHSRARRVLLTLLAPGFLAFHMAAQSASPDLRQVDLGQIMQRLDRLEKQNQSLEEEVHQLRQELAETRGQPPQAAPSLDEKVAVEQSRVEELAQSKVEASQHFPIRVTGMALFNGFLNSQGSGGQEYPTFAWPGHQATGGGSFYQTTIGLEYSGPQIIGGGQVHGNVYMDFAGGSGTPLDLGFRLRTGEIEVDWANQSIMAGLESPIFAPREPTSLAQVEFAPLSTAGNLWLWTPQVRFEQKIRFTDQTGVRAQLGAVQTSEITPYQQSSAGAPVPEPARPGLEGRFEFYHRFQGGAQDGSRIEIAPGFHTSVTHVGGMSVPSHLFSLDWFASPISKLEFTGAFFSGQNDGPVGGLEGFTILPTGVAIPVHTQGGWGQLTFLATPRLSFHFFSGLENGRATDLEAYAIGRNWLYGANLFYRLAPNVLLGAEVSQARTDYIDSSLRLNNHYDLALAYLF
;
A
#
# COMPACT_ATOMS: atom_id res chain seq x y z
N MET A 1 -54.38 36.67 27.42
CA MET A 1 -55.76 36.30 26.95
C MET A 1 -55.55 35.27 25.84
N GLN A 2 -56.00 34.04 26.13
CA GLN A 2 -56.54 33.02 25.23
C GLN A 2 -55.53 32.42 24.19
N CYS A 3 -55.34 31.22 24.08
CA CYS A 3 -55.74 29.88 24.60
C CYS A 3 -55.15 28.91 23.60
N LEU A 4 -54.46 27.91 24.11
CA LEU A 4 -54.23 26.63 23.42
C LEU A 4 -55.58 25.94 23.13
N PRO A 5 -55.64 25.01 22.18
CA PRO A 5 -55.68 23.62 22.59
C PRO A 5 -54.89 22.62 21.71
N ILE A 6 -54.16 21.70 22.37
CA ILE A 6 -54.49 20.27 22.55
C ILE A 6 -54.33 19.38 21.32
N VAL A 7 -53.33 18.53 21.45
CA VAL A 7 -53.03 17.25 20.77
C VAL A 7 -54.23 16.28 20.89
N PRO A 8 -54.49 15.34 19.95
CA PRO A 8 -53.99 14.01 20.23
C PRO A 8 -53.61 13.09 19.03
N HIS A 9 -52.93 12.02 19.44
CA HIS A 9 -52.85 10.64 18.91
C HIS A 9 -51.82 10.27 17.85
N SER A 10 -50.73 9.73 18.33
CA SER A 10 -50.28 8.33 18.18
C SER A 10 -50.75 7.59 16.94
N ARG A 11 -49.81 7.33 16.04
CA ARG A 11 -49.73 6.05 15.31
C ARG A 11 -48.27 5.64 15.17
N ALA A 12 -47.90 4.66 16.00
CA ALA A 12 -46.70 3.84 15.80
C ALA A 12 -46.79 3.18 14.41
N ARG A 13 -45.98 3.62 13.47
CA ARG A 13 -45.71 2.86 12.24
C ARG A 13 -44.55 1.93 12.54
N ARG A 14 -44.87 0.66 12.70
CA ARG A 14 -43.92 -0.45 12.60
C ARG A 14 -43.26 -0.36 11.25
N VAL A 15 -41.97 -0.02 11.21
CA VAL A 15 -41.13 -0.19 10.02
C VAL A 15 -40.83 -1.67 9.93
N LEU A 16 -41.49 -2.31 8.99
CA LEU A 16 -41.24 -3.68 8.56
C LEU A 16 -39.87 -3.66 7.86
N LEU A 17 -38.86 -4.28 8.49
CA LEU A 17 -37.59 -4.60 7.86
C LEU A 17 -37.86 -5.69 6.83
N THR A 18 -38.06 -5.32 5.57
CA THR A 18 -37.98 -6.25 4.45
C THR A 18 -36.52 -6.48 4.12
N LEU A 19 -36.00 -7.59 4.57
CA LEU A 19 -34.78 -8.21 4.08
C LEU A 19 -34.98 -8.52 2.59
N LEU A 20 -34.38 -7.71 1.74
CA LEU A 20 -34.17 -8.04 0.32
C LEU A 20 -33.08 -9.09 0.26
N ALA A 21 -33.49 -10.35 0.15
CA ALA A 21 -32.64 -11.42 -0.28
C ALA A 21 -32.24 -11.16 -1.76
N PRO A 22 -30.93 -11.23 -2.11
CA PRO A 22 -30.55 -11.22 -3.52
C PRO A 22 -31.04 -12.52 -4.16
N GLY A 23 -31.90 -12.39 -5.18
CA GLY A 23 -32.34 -13.50 -6.02
C GLY A 23 -31.13 -14.15 -6.67
N PHE A 24 -30.81 -15.36 -6.27
CA PHE A 24 -29.98 -16.28 -7.01
C PHE A 24 -30.71 -16.59 -8.32
N LEU A 25 -30.21 -16.05 -9.41
CA LEU A 25 -30.51 -16.56 -10.74
C LEU A 25 -29.95 -17.98 -10.83
N ALA A 26 -30.83 -18.95 -10.59
CA ALA A 26 -30.55 -20.33 -10.86
C ALA A 26 -30.44 -20.52 -12.41
N PHE A 27 -29.23 -20.53 -12.91
CA PHE A 27 -28.97 -21.09 -14.23
C PHE A 27 -29.28 -22.58 -14.16
N HIS A 28 -30.39 -22.97 -14.75
CA HIS A 28 -30.66 -24.35 -15.08
C HIS A 28 -29.65 -24.77 -16.14
N MET A 29 -28.57 -25.40 -15.76
CA MET A 29 -27.77 -26.21 -16.64
C MET A 29 -28.55 -27.50 -16.92
N ALA A 30 -29.09 -27.59 -18.12
CA ALA A 30 -29.56 -28.86 -18.68
C ALA A 30 -28.40 -29.84 -18.61
N ALA A 31 -28.55 -30.88 -17.81
CA ALA A 31 -27.68 -32.03 -17.81
C ALA A 31 -27.83 -32.75 -19.13
N GLN A 32 -27.00 -32.41 -20.10
CA GLN A 32 -26.73 -33.29 -21.22
C GLN A 32 -25.73 -34.34 -20.77
N SER A 33 -26.19 -35.57 -20.77
CA SER A 33 -25.40 -36.77 -20.59
C SER A 33 -24.20 -36.79 -21.55
N ALA A 34 -23.03 -36.44 -21.05
CA ALA A 34 -21.76 -36.61 -21.74
C ALA A 34 -21.31 -38.07 -21.57
N SER A 35 -21.25 -38.75 -22.66
CA SER A 35 -20.72 -40.08 -22.89
C SER A 35 -19.27 -40.28 -22.44
N PRO A 36 -18.81 -41.51 -22.29
CA PRO A 36 -17.53 -41.86 -21.66
C PRO A 36 -16.37 -41.81 -22.69
N ASP A 37 -15.98 -40.62 -23.13
CA ASP A 37 -14.86 -40.44 -24.06
C ASP A 37 -13.55 -39.94 -23.41
N LEU A 38 -13.59 -39.56 -22.14
CA LEU A 38 -12.42 -39.05 -21.42
C LEU A 38 -11.37 -40.13 -21.09
N ARG A 39 -11.72 -41.41 -21.12
CA ARG A 39 -10.74 -42.49 -20.88
C ARG A 39 -9.94 -42.89 -22.10
N GLN A 40 -10.44 -42.66 -23.33
CA GLN A 40 -9.71 -43.01 -24.55
C GLN A 40 -8.69 -41.95 -24.94
N VAL A 41 -8.93 -40.67 -24.65
CA VAL A 41 -7.97 -39.57 -24.94
C VAL A 41 -6.75 -39.67 -24.05
N ASP A 42 -6.94 -40.06 -22.78
CA ASP A 42 -5.83 -40.21 -21.81
C ASP A 42 -4.94 -41.43 -22.14
N LEU A 43 -5.52 -42.52 -22.60
CA LEU A 43 -4.76 -43.70 -23.03
C LEU A 43 -3.96 -43.43 -24.32
N GLY A 44 -4.49 -42.68 -25.27
CA GLY A 44 -3.79 -42.26 -26.48
C GLY A 44 -2.58 -41.38 -26.22
N GLN A 45 -2.70 -40.45 -25.31
CA GLN A 45 -1.58 -39.58 -24.86
C GLN A 45 -0.49 -40.35 -24.10
N ILE A 46 -0.91 -41.31 -23.27
CA ILE A 46 0.02 -42.21 -22.55
C ILE A 46 0.79 -43.08 -23.54
N MET A 47 0.10 -43.67 -24.53
CA MET A 47 0.74 -44.49 -25.58
C MET A 47 1.71 -43.66 -26.45
N GLN A 48 1.35 -42.46 -26.85
CA GLN A 48 2.28 -41.55 -27.54
C GLN A 48 3.50 -41.18 -26.70
N ARG A 49 3.33 -41.06 -25.41
CA ARG A 49 4.43 -40.76 -24.49
C ARG A 49 5.34 -41.96 -24.28
N LEU A 50 4.77 -43.16 -24.23
CA LEU A 50 5.51 -44.42 -24.16
C LEU A 50 6.31 -44.65 -25.47
N ASP A 51 5.71 -44.47 -26.64
CA ASP A 51 6.41 -44.57 -27.92
C ASP A 51 7.56 -43.57 -28.04
N ARG A 52 7.39 -42.37 -27.49
CA ARG A 52 8.47 -41.37 -27.48
C ARG A 52 9.62 -41.74 -26.54
N LEU A 53 9.30 -42.29 -25.36
CA LEU A 53 10.30 -42.77 -24.41
C LEU A 53 11.02 -44.04 -24.97
N GLU A 54 10.33 -44.89 -25.65
CA GLU A 54 10.90 -46.08 -26.29
C GLU A 54 11.89 -45.71 -27.39
N LYS A 55 11.52 -44.75 -28.25
CA LYS A 55 12.44 -44.18 -29.27
C LYS A 55 13.64 -43.47 -28.64
N GLN A 56 13.46 -42.76 -27.53
CA GLN A 56 14.58 -42.15 -26.82
C GLN A 56 15.52 -43.20 -26.20
N ASN A 57 14.97 -44.28 -25.63
CA ASN A 57 15.77 -45.40 -25.14
C ASN A 57 16.57 -46.08 -26.23
N GLN A 58 15.95 -46.34 -27.39
CA GLN A 58 16.67 -46.91 -28.54
C GLN A 58 17.80 -46.01 -29.04
N SER A 59 17.56 -44.70 -29.11
CA SER A 59 18.57 -43.72 -29.48
C SER A 59 19.76 -43.68 -28.47
N LEU A 60 19.45 -43.79 -27.19
CA LEU A 60 20.50 -43.84 -26.13
C LEU A 60 21.29 -45.14 -26.17
N GLU A 61 20.63 -46.26 -26.48
CA GLU A 61 21.32 -47.56 -26.64
C GLU A 61 22.26 -47.56 -27.87
N GLU A 62 21.85 -46.95 -28.98
CA GLU A 62 22.72 -46.76 -30.16
C GLU A 62 23.89 -45.86 -29.83
N GLU A 63 23.71 -44.74 -29.09
CA GLU A 63 24.78 -43.84 -28.68
C GLU A 63 25.77 -44.53 -27.73
N VAL A 64 25.26 -45.32 -26.78
CA VAL A 64 26.13 -46.11 -25.89
C VAL A 64 26.92 -47.17 -26.68
N HIS A 65 26.32 -47.76 -27.73
CA HIS A 65 27.01 -48.73 -28.59
C HIS A 65 28.10 -48.04 -29.42
N GLN A 66 27.83 -46.87 -29.97
CA GLN A 66 28.83 -46.06 -30.71
C GLN A 66 30.00 -45.63 -29.79
N LEU A 67 29.69 -45.11 -28.59
CA LEU A 67 30.71 -44.74 -27.64
C LEU A 67 31.59 -45.92 -27.17
N ARG A 68 30.99 -47.14 -27.08
CA ARG A 68 31.76 -48.37 -26.78
C ARG A 68 32.65 -48.78 -27.95
N GLN A 69 32.25 -48.60 -29.20
CA GLN A 69 33.08 -48.84 -30.39
C GLN A 69 34.24 -47.80 -30.44
N GLU A 70 33.96 -46.53 -30.29
CA GLU A 70 34.99 -45.49 -30.24
C GLU A 70 35.99 -45.74 -29.12
N LEU A 71 35.53 -46.19 -27.95
CA LEU A 71 36.41 -46.54 -26.81
C LEU A 71 37.27 -47.78 -27.13
N ALA A 72 36.71 -48.76 -27.90
CA ALA A 72 37.48 -49.95 -28.33
C ALA A 72 38.52 -49.61 -29.41
N GLU A 73 38.20 -48.72 -30.36
CA GLU A 73 39.11 -48.21 -31.37
C GLU A 73 40.23 -47.36 -30.73
N THR A 74 39.91 -46.52 -29.72
CA THR A 74 40.89 -45.71 -28.99
C THR A 74 41.86 -46.59 -28.16
N ARG A 75 41.42 -47.76 -27.67
CA ARG A 75 42.26 -48.72 -26.94
C ARG A 75 43.24 -49.47 -27.83
N GLY A 76 43.05 -49.42 -29.17
CA GLY A 76 43.96 -50.06 -30.16
C GLY A 76 45.11 -49.14 -30.63
N GLN A 77 45.16 -47.88 -30.25
CA GLN A 77 46.25 -46.95 -30.56
C GLN A 77 47.38 -47.06 -29.51
N PRO A 78 48.65 -46.91 -29.90
CA PRO A 78 49.80 -46.95 -28.96
C PRO A 78 49.61 -45.79 -27.96
N PRO A 79 49.95 -45.97 -26.68
CA PRO A 79 49.63 -45.03 -25.61
C PRO A 79 50.31 -43.67 -25.92
N GLN A 80 49.50 -42.71 -26.31
CA GLN A 80 49.86 -41.32 -26.10
C GLN A 80 50.10 -41.14 -24.59
N ALA A 81 51.28 -40.57 -24.27
CA ALA A 81 51.68 -40.39 -22.88
C ALA A 81 50.53 -39.84 -22.05
N ALA A 82 50.14 -40.58 -21.05
CA ALA A 82 49.09 -40.11 -20.13
C ALA A 82 49.52 -38.73 -19.59
N PRO A 83 48.61 -37.71 -19.58
CA PRO A 83 48.98 -36.39 -19.07
C PRO A 83 49.56 -36.55 -17.67
N SER A 84 50.68 -35.90 -17.42
CA SER A 84 51.41 -35.98 -16.16
C SER A 84 50.48 -35.61 -14.99
N LEU A 85 50.77 -36.13 -13.80
CA LEU A 85 50.00 -35.83 -12.62
C LEU A 85 49.89 -34.31 -12.40
N ASP A 86 50.99 -33.59 -12.74
CA ASP A 86 51.03 -32.11 -12.67
C ASP A 86 50.10 -31.43 -13.67
N GLU A 87 49.92 -32.00 -14.86
CA GLU A 87 49.02 -31.48 -15.88
C GLU A 87 47.52 -31.71 -15.50
N LYS A 88 47.20 -32.86 -14.87
CA LYS A 88 45.89 -33.12 -14.31
C LYS A 88 45.58 -32.21 -13.13
N VAL A 89 46.55 -31.97 -12.24
CA VAL A 89 46.42 -31.06 -11.11
C VAL A 89 46.22 -29.62 -11.61
N ALA A 90 46.97 -29.18 -12.63
CA ALA A 90 46.80 -27.86 -13.23
C ALA A 90 45.41 -27.66 -13.88
N VAL A 91 44.90 -28.70 -14.56
CA VAL A 91 43.56 -28.65 -15.15
C VAL A 91 42.48 -28.63 -14.07
N GLU A 92 42.63 -29.41 -13.00
CA GLU A 92 41.68 -29.39 -11.89
C GLU A 92 41.77 -28.10 -11.05
N GLN A 93 42.98 -27.54 -10.89
CA GLN A 93 43.11 -26.20 -10.28
C GLN A 93 42.47 -25.11 -11.13
N SER A 94 42.67 -25.13 -12.45
CA SER A 94 42.01 -24.19 -13.36
C SER A 94 40.48 -24.32 -13.30
N ARG A 95 39.94 -25.56 -13.21
CA ARG A 95 38.50 -25.81 -12.99
C ARG A 95 37.99 -25.31 -11.65
N VAL A 96 38.77 -25.48 -10.58
CA VAL A 96 38.43 -24.98 -9.26
C VAL A 96 38.44 -23.44 -9.23
N GLU A 97 39.41 -22.83 -9.91
CA GLU A 97 39.44 -21.36 -10.07
C GLU A 97 38.28 -20.83 -10.93
N GLU A 98 37.93 -21.50 -12.03
CA GLU A 98 36.80 -21.18 -12.86
C GLU A 98 35.46 -21.35 -12.10
N LEU A 99 35.32 -22.42 -11.30
CA LEU A 99 34.19 -22.64 -10.41
C LEU A 99 34.12 -21.63 -9.25
N ALA A 100 35.27 -21.23 -8.73
CA ALA A 100 35.35 -20.17 -7.71
C ALA A 100 35.00 -18.81 -8.30
N GLN A 101 35.48 -18.53 -9.52
CA GLN A 101 35.15 -17.28 -10.23
C GLN A 101 33.69 -17.23 -10.66
N SER A 102 33.14 -18.33 -11.20
CA SER A 102 31.71 -18.41 -11.52
C SER A 102 30.80 -18.42 -10.26
N LYS A 103 31.32 -18.91 -9.12
CA LYS A 103 30.62 -18.82 -7.84
C LYS A 103 30.66 -17.41 -7.24
N VAL A 104 31.77 -16.67 -7.47
CA VAL A 104 31.85 -15.23 -7.12
C VAL A 104 30.98 -14.41 -8.06
N GLU A 105 30.95 -14.71 -9.35
CA GLU A 105 30.02 -14.07 -10.31
C GLU A 105 28.58 -14.45 -10.08
N ALA A 106 28.26 -15.69 -9.70
CA ALA A 106 26.92 -16.11 -9.30
C ALA A 106 26.51 -15.61 -7.92
N SER A 107 27.44 -15.24 -7.04
CA SER A 107 27.16 -14.57 -5.77
C SER A 107 26.98 -13.06 -5.93
N GLN A 108 27.36 -12.49 -7.05
CA GLN A 108 26.88 -11.21 -7.54
C GLN A 108 25.50 -11.39 -8.21
N HIS A 109 24.56 -12.09 -7.54
CA HIS A 109 23.16 -11.92 -7.86
C HIS A 109 22.90 -10.44 -7.81
N PHE A 110 22.43 -9.92 -8.93
CA PHE A 110 21.97 -8.53 -9.01
C PHE A 110 21.04 -8.31 -7.82
N PRO A 111 21.40 -7.51 -6.84
CA PRO A 111 20.72 -7.51 -5.54
C PRO A 111 19.37 -6.77 -5.62
N ILE A 112 18.73 -6.84 -6.77
CA ILE A 112 17.47 -6.17 -7.06
C ILE A 112 16.38 -7.22 -7.23
N ARG A 113 15.32 -7.07 -6.46
CA ARG A 113 14.06 -7.80 -6.59
C ARG A 113 13.00 -6.89 -7.17
N VAL A 114 12.34 -7.33 -8.24
CA VAL A 114 11.14 -6.69 -8.76
C VAL A 114 9.96 -7.21 -7.96
N THR A 115 9.09 -6.31 -7.51
CA THR A 115 7.87 -6.62 -6.76
C THR A 115 6.76 -5.68 -7.20
N GLY A 116 5.53 -5.95 -6.84
CA GLY A 116 4.45 -5.06 -7.18
C GLY A 116 3.09 -5.72 -7.16
N MET A 117 2.13 -4.97 -7.67
CA MET A 117 0.73 -5.38 -7.74
C MET A 117 0.11 -4.85 -9.03
N ALA A 118 -0.21 -5.73 -9.99
CA ALA A 118 -1.10 -5.38 -11.08
C ALA A 118 -2.52 -5.33 -10.52
N LEU A 119 -3.16 -4.16 -10.51
CA LEU A 119 -4.44 -3.91 -9.85
C LEU A 119 -5.45 -3.35 -10.85
N PHE A 120 -6.57 -4.07 -11.00
CA PHE A 120 -7.74 -3.58 -11.71
C PHE A 120 -8.85 -3.25 -10.71
N ASN A 121 -9.39 -2.03 -10.80
CA ASN A 121 -10.54 -1.56 -10.05
C ASN A 121 -11.73 -1.37 -10.98
N GLY A 122 -12.91 -1.84 -10.57
CA GLY A 122 -14.19 -1.50 -11.18
C GLY A 122 -15.06 -0.81 -10.14
N PHE A 123 -15.47 0.45 -10.40
CA PHE A 123 -16.08 1.29 -9.38
C PHE A 123 -17.41 1.92 -9.81
N LEU A 124 -18.21 2.28 -8.80
CA LEU A 124 -19.45 3.05 -8.95
C LEU A 124 -19.53 4.10 -7.83
N ASN A 125 -19.85 5.33 -8.20
CA ASN A 125 -20.15 6.43 -7.29
C ASN A 125 -21.63 6.83 -7.40
N SER A 126 -22.30 7.02 -6.30
CA SER A 126 -23.74 7.39 -6.31
C SER A 126 -23.97 8.81 -6.82
N GLN A 127 -23.18 9.75 -6.35
CA GLN A 127 -23.16 11.17 -6.75
C GLN A 127 -21.99 11.87 -6.05
N GLY A 128 -21.71 13.13 -6.43
CA GLY A 128 -20.71 13.92 -5.69
C GLY A 128 -19.27 13.38 -5.73
N SER A 129 -18.90 12.63 -6.77
CA SER A 129 -17.55 12.08 -6.89
C SER A 129 -16.56 13.01 -7.61
N GLY A 130 -17.04 14.04 -8.30
CA GLY A 130 -16.20 14.86 -9.17
C GLY A 130 -15.62 14.09 -10.36
N GLY A 131 -16.12 12.88 -10.66
CA GLY A 131 -15.58 11.98 -11.69
C GLY A 131 -14.40 11.12 -11.22
N GLN A 132 -14.04 11.22 -9.94
CA GLN A 132 -12.91 10.48 -9.38
C GLN A 132 -13.22 8.99 -9.22
N GLU A 133 -12.22 8.15 -9.41
CA GLU A 133 -12.32 6.69 -9.20
C GLU A 133 -12.52 6.35 -7.72
N TYR A 134 -11.91 7.11 -6.81
CA TYR A 134 -11.97 6.96 -5.35
C TYR A 134 -12.12 8.33 -4.70
N PRO A 135 -13.35 8.84 -4.61
CA PRO A 135 -13.59 10.15 -4.04
C PRO A 135 -13.30 10.16 -2.53
N THR A 136 -12.43 11.08 -2.11
CA THR A 136 -12.04 11.24 -0.70
C THR A 136 -12.96 12.17 0.06
N PHE A 137 -13.78 12.96 -0.66
CA PHE A 137 -14.86 13.80 -0.13
C PHE A 137 -15.99 13.92 -1.15
N ALA A 138 -17.16 14.39 -0.70
CA ALA A 138 -18.34 14.55 -1.55
C ALA A 138 -18.40 15.94 -2.18
N TRP A 139 -18.31 16.01 -3.52
CA TRP A 139 -18.40 17.23 -4.32
C TRP A 139 -19.82 17.75 -4.43
N PRO A 140 -20.05 19.09 -4.46
CA PRO A 140 -21.36 19.67 -4.77
C PRO A 140 -21.74 19.44 -6.22
N GLY A 141 -23.00 19.08 -6.50
CA GLY A 141 -23.63 19.22 -7.82
C GLY A 141 -23.23 18.19 -8.90
N HIS A 142 -22.60 17.07 -8.57
CA HIS A 142 -22.20 16.06 -9.54
C HIS A 142 -23.17 14.88 -9.61
N GLN A 143 -23.16 14.20 -10.77
CA GLN A 143 -23.97 13.02 -11.03
C GLN A 143 -23.24 11.73 -10.64
N ALA A 144 -23.96 10.61 -10.66
CA ALA A 144 -23.38 9.29 -10.50
C ALA A 144 -22.33 9.01 -11.60
N THR A 145 -21.25 8.36 -11.22
CA THR A 145 -20.15 7.98 -12.12
C THR A 145 -19.76 6.53 -11.90
N GLY A 146 -19.12 5.92 -12.88
CA GLY A 146 -18.57 4.58 -12.74
C GLY A 146 -17.61 4.28 -13.87
N GLY A 147 -16.73 3.33 -13.64
CA GLY A 147 -15.71 2.96 -14.61
C GLY A 147 -14.87 1.79 -14.15
N GLY A 148 -13.76 1.59 -14.85
CA GLY A 148 -12.74 0.62 -14.48
C GLY A 148 -11.37 1.07 -14.96
N SER A 149 -10.33 0.73 -14.20
CA SER A 149 -8.99 1.25 -14.42
C SER A 149 -7.89 0.34 -13.89
N PHE A 150 -6.68 0.48 -14.45
CA PHE A 150 -5.41 -0.06 -13.93
C PHE A 150 -4.52 1.02 -13.29
N TYR A 151 -5.05 2.18 -13.08
CA TYR A 151 -4.37 3.39 -12.64
C TYR A 151 -3.59 3.20 -11.33
N GLN A 152 -4.12 2.40 -10.42
CA GLN A 152 -3.56 2.13 -9.10
C GLN A 152 -2.57 0.94 -9.06
N THR A 153 -2.19 0.39 -10.22
CA THR A 153 -1.12 -0.62 -10.32
C THR A 153 0.19 -0.08 -9.79
N THR A 154 0.89 -0.88 -8.96
CA THR A 154 2.19 -0.49 -8.39
C THR A 154 3.31 -1.39 -8.86
N ILE A 155 4.49 -0.82 -9.09
CA ILE A 155 5.72 -1.53 -9.41
C ILE A 155 6.80 -1.08 -8.45
N GLY A 156 7.50 -2.04 -7.84
CA GLY A 156 8.59 -1.81 -6.89
C GLY A 156 9.88 -2.47 -7.33
N LEU A 157 10.98 -1.81 -6.99
CA LEU A 157 12.33 -2.33 -7.04
C LEU A 157 12.90 -2.30 -5.63
N GLU A 158 13.26 -3.43 -5.08
CA GLU A 158 13.90 -3.54 -3.77
C GLU A 158 15.33 -4.01 -3.96
N TYR A 159 16.26 -3.43 -3.24
CA TYR A 159 17.65 -3.88 -3.29
C TYR A 159 18.24 -4.09 -1.90
N SER A 160 19.16 -5.08 -1.81
CA SER A 160 19.97 -5.36 -0.64
C SER A 160 21.42 -5.06 -1.00
N GLY A 161 21.96 -4.01 -0.41
CA GLY A 161 23.31 -3.54 -0.65
C GLY A 161 24.35 -4.22 0.23
N PRO A 162 25.61 -3.76 0.18
CA PRO A 162 26.70 -4.29 0.98
C PRO A 162 26.60 -3.91 2.46
N GLN A 163 27.38 -4.58 3.27
CA GLN A 163 27.67 -4.11 4.61
C GLN A 163 28.68 -2.96 4.57
N ILE A 164 28.46 -1.97 5.45
CA ILE A 164 29.35 -0.83 5.60
C ILE A 164 29.98 -0.79 6.99
N ILE A 165 30.75 0.26 7.27
CA ILE A 165 31.44 0.48 8.54
C ILE A 165 30.51 0.28 9.75
N GLY A 166 30.99 -0.44 10.76
CA GLY A 166 30.24 -0.76 11.97
C GLY A 166 29.17 -1.88 11.80
N GLY A 167 29.24 -2.64 10.70
CA GLY A 167 28.32 -3.74 10.42
C GLY A 167 26.93 -3.28 9.95
N GLY A 168 26.82 -2.03 9.50
CA GLY A 168 25.58 -1.51 8.93
C GLY A 168 25.23 -2.19 7.62
N GLN A 169 23.98 -2.65 7.47
CA GLN A 169 23.45 -3.26 6.25
C GLN A 169 22.74 -2.18 5.44
N VAL A 170 23.17 -1.98 4.19
CA VAL A 170 22.49 -1.06 3.27
C VAL A 170 21.33 -1.79 2.59
N HIS A 171 20.18 -1.17 2.51
CA HIS A 171 19.06 -1.60 1.69
C HIS A 171 18.27 -0.39 1.20
N GLY A 172 17.35 -0.63 0.29
CA GLY A 172 16.48 0.43 -0.21
C GLY A 172 15.41 -0.12 -1.15
N ASN A 173 14.53 0.78 -1.52
CA ASN A 173 13.46 0.49 -2.45
C ASN A 173 13.08 1.71 -3.27
N VAL A 174 12.34 1.46 -4.34
CA VAL A 174 11.66 2.49 -5.14
C VAL A 174 10.33 1.90 -5.57
N TYR A 175 9.22 2.56 -5.22
CA TYR A 175 7.87 2.18 -5.64
C TYR A 175 7.26 3.25 -6.53
N MET A 176 6.64 2.82 -7.59
CA MET A 176 5.99 3.66 -8.61
C MET A 176 4.55 3.19 -8.83
N ASP A 177 3.70 4.09 -9.27
CA ASP A 177 2.35 3.80 -9.80
C ASP A 177 2.13 4.46 -11.15
N PHE A 178 0.92 4.33 -11.70
CA PHE A 178 0.54 4.92 -12.98
C PHE A 178 -0.29 6.21 -12.85
N ALA A 179 -0.25 6.85 -11.69
CA ALA A 179 -1.03 8.04 -11.39
C ALA A 179 -0.36 9.36 -11.81
N GLY A 180 0.75 9.32 -12.55
CA GLY A 180 1.49 10.50 -13.00
C GLY A 180 0.95 11.18 -14.27
N GLY A 181 -0.09 10.62 -14.89
CA GLY A 181 -0.70 11.17 -16.10
C GLY A 181 -1.74 12.28 -15.87
N SER A 182 -2.53 12.60 -16.89
CA SER A 182 -3.59 13.63 -16.82
C SER A 182 -4.85 13.19 -16.08
N GLY A 183 -4.88 12.00 -15.48
CA GLY A 183 -6.03 11.45 -14.77
C GLY A 183 -7.12 10.89 -15.70
N THR A 184 -6.82 10.69 -16.98
CA THR A 184 -7.72 9.99 -17.90
C THR A 184 -7.33 8.51 -18.03
N PRO A 185 -8.27 7.59 -18.26
CA PRO A 185 -7.98 6.15 -18.39
C PRO A 185 -6.98 5.79 -19.49
N LEU A 186 -6.72 6.69 -20.42
CA LEU A 186 -5.81 6.49 -21.56
C LEU A 186 -4.44 7.18 -21.39
N ASP A 187 -4.27 8.00 -20.36
CA ASP A 187 -3.04 8.74 -20.10
C ASP A 187 -2.48 8.34 -18.72
N LEU A 188 -1.88 7.16 -18.69
CA LEU A 188 -1.26 6.57 -17.53
C LEU A 188 0.24 6.90 -17.53
N GLY A 189 0.66 7.81 -16.67
CA GLY A 189 2.06 8.18 -16.50
C GLY A 189 2.66 7.55 -15.24
N PHE A 190 3.94 7.17 -15.29
CA PHE A 190 4.65 6.75 -14.09
C PHE A 190 4.81 7.90 -13.10
N ARG A 191 4.55 7.60 -11.82
CA ARG A 191 4.79 8.49 -10.69
C ARG A 191 5.61 7.76 -9.64
N LEU A 192 6.66 8.43 -9.13
CA LEU A 192 7.35 7.97 -7.93
C LEU A 192 6.39 8.13 -6.73
N ARG A 193 6.13 7.03 -6.02
CA ARG A 193 5.35 7.02 -4.77
C ARG A 193 6.25 7.21 -3.58
N THR A 194 7.05 6.21 -3.33
CA THR A 194 8.04 6.16 -2.26
C THR A 194 9.36 5.64 -2.79
N GLY A 195 10.42 5.92 -2.08
CA GLY A 195 11.74 5.38 -2.41
C GLY A 195 12.73 5.81 -1.36
N GLU A 196 13.52 4.87 -0.86
CA GLU A 196 14.44 5.13 0.24
C GLU A 196 15.74 4.37 0.08
N ILE A 197 16.76 4.91 0.73
CA ILE A 197 18.00 4.25 1.04
C ILE A 197 18.14 4.27 2.54
N GLU A 198 18.27 3.10 3.15
CA GLU A 198 18.44 2.95 4.59
C GLU A 198 19.70 2.15 4.92
N VAL A 199 20.33 2.53 5.99
CA VAL A 199 21.44 1.79 6.60
C VAL A 199 21.01 1.39 8.00
N ASP A 200 20.90 0.08 8.22
CA ASP A 200 20.54 -0.52 9.48
C ASP A 200 21.75 -1.04 10.24
N TRP A 201 21.89 -0.64 11.49
CA TRP A 201 22.72 -1.27 12.50
C TRP A 201 21.87 -2.01 13.51
N ALA A 202 22.45 -2.72 14.45
CA ALA A 202 21.72 -3.53 15.43
C ALA A 202 20.62 -2.77 16.21
N ASN A 203 20.86 -1.50 16.53
CA ASN A 203 19.94 -0.68 17.33
C ASN A 203 19.67 0.71 16.74
N GLN A 204 20.21 1.02 15.58
CA GLN A 204 20.09 2.33 14.94
C GLN A 204 19.84 2.17 13.46
N SER A 205 19.16 3.13 12.84
CA SER A 205 19.16 3.27 11.40
C SER A 205 19.21 4.74 10.97
N ILE A 206 19.68 4.95 9.75
CA ILE A 206 19.62 6.24 9.05
C ILE A 206 18.99 5.96 7.70
N MET A 207 17.94 6.70 7.39
CA MET A 207 17.23 6.62 6.13
C MET A 207 17.22 7.99 5.44
N ALA A 208 17.36 7.99 4.11
CA ALA A 208 17.10 9.14 3.26
C ALA A 208 16.22 8.72 2.09
N GLY A 209 15.11 9.43 1.88
CA GLY A 209 14.16 9.03 0.84
C GLY A 209 12.91 9.90 0.78
N LEU A 210 11.96 9.44 -0.02
CA LEU A 210 10.59 9.93 -0.14
C LEU A 210 9.68 8.91 0.54
N GLU A 211 9.09 9.26 1.69
CA GLU A 211 8.35 8.33 2.54
C GLU A 211 7.17 9.00 3.26
N SER A 212 6.30 8.19 3.88
CA SER A 212 5.20 8.65 4.73
C SER A 212 5.70 9.52 5.88
N PRO A 213 4.87 10.43 6.42
CA PRO A 213 5.27 11.29 7.52
C PRO A 213 5.79 10.49 8.72
N ILE A 214 6.93 10.89 9.29
CA ILE A 214 7.54 10.17 10.43
C ILE A 214 6.59 10.11 11.62
N PHE A 215 5.84 11.18 11.87
CA PHE A 215 4.94 11.31 13.02
C PHE A 215 3.56 10.66 12.81
N ALA A 216 3.22 10.22 11.58
CA ALA A 216 1.95 9.59 11.23
C ALA A 216 2.14 8.52 10.12
N PRO A 217 2.93 7.45 10.35
CA PRO A 217 3.34 6.53 9.29
C PRO A 217 2.31 5.42 8.99
N ARG A 218 1.19 5.37 9.72
CA ARG A 218 0.18 4.32 9.56
C ARG A 218 -0.87 4.72 8.57
N GLU A 219 -1.35 3.73 7.81
CA GLU A 219 -2.40 3.90 6.81
C GLU A 219 -3.47 2.80 6.94
N PRO A 220 -4.74 3.10 6.63
CA PRO A 220 -5.77 2.08 6.49
C PRO A 220 -5.51 1.17 5.29
N THR A 221 -6.16 0.00 5.29
CA THR A 221 -5.98 -1.01 4.24
C THR A 221 -7.13 -0.97 3.25
N SER A 222 -6.84 -0.71 1.97
CA SER A 222 -7.82 -0.74 0.86
C SER A 222 -7.15 -1.20 -0.43
N LEU A 223 -7.92 -1.84 -1.33
CA LEU A 223 -7.56 -2.05 -2.74
C LEU A 223 -8.34 -1.12 -3.66
N ALA A 224 -9.35 -0.44 -3.16
CA ALA A 224 -10.09 0.59 -3.89
C ALA A 224 -9.34 1.92 -3.94
N GLN A 225 -8.44 2.16 -2.99
CA GLN A 225 -7.69 3.39 -2.84
C GLN A 225 -6.23 3.07 -2.51
N VAL A 226 -5.42 2.89 -3.55
CA VAL A 226 -3.99 2.58 -3.45
C VAL A 226 -3.14 3.78 -3.87
N GLU A 227 -3.60 4.59 -4.81
CA GLU A 227 -2.87 5.76 -5.32
C GLU A 227 -2.65 6.84 -4.25
N PHE A 228 -3.72 7.18 -3.53
CA PHE A 228 -3.66 7.96 -2.29
C PHE A 228 -4.02 7.04 -1.14
N ALA A 229 -3.45 7.29 0.02
CA ALA A 229 -3.81 6.51 1.19
C ALA A 229 -5.31 6.64 1.50
N PRO A 230 -5.98 5.55 1.90
CA PRO A 230 -7.38 5.64 2.31
C PRO A 230 -7.57 6.64 3.44
N LEU A 231 -8.73 7.28 3.49
CA LEU A 231 -9.08 8.32 4.46
C LEU A 231 -8.20 9.57 4.39
N SER A 232 -7.41 9.78 3.31
CA SER A 232 -6.82 11.08 3.01
C SER A 232 -7.96 12.13 3.01
N THR A 233 -7.75 13.32 3.57
CA THR A 233 -8.80 14.34 3.82
C THR A 233 -9.87 13.98 4.86
N ALA A 234 -9.77 12.84 5.50
CA ALA A 234 -10.68 12.39 6.55
C ALA A 234 -9.90 11.86 7.76
N GLY A 235 -8.84 12.56 8.14
CA GLY A 235 -8.07 12.28 9.36
C GLY A 235 -6.84 11.40 9.17
N ASN A 236 -6.48 11.03 7.95
CA ASN A 236 -5.23 10.37 7.64
C ASN A 236 -4.22 11.35 7.00
N LEU A 237 -3.12 11.64 7.68
CA LEU A 237 -2.01 12.45 7.18
C LEU A 237 -1.05 11.54 6.43
N TRP A 238 -1.05 11.60 5.11
CA TRP A 238 -0.51 10.55 4.26
C TRP A 238 0.59 11.00 3.28
N LEU A 239 0.79 12.33 3.13
CA LEU A 239 1.61 12.86 2.05
C LEU A 239 3.06 12.40 2.16
N TRP A 240 3.53 11.67 1.16
CA TRP A 240 4.94 11.28 1.09
C TRP A 240 5.82 12.50 0.88
N THR A 241 6.85 12.63 1.71
CA THR A 241 7.76 13.76 1.68
C THR A 241 9.22 13.29 1.63
N PRO A 242 10.08 14.02 0.89
CA PRO A 242 11.53 13.82 1.00
C PRO A 242 11.97 14.04 2.45
N GLN A 243 12.72 13.10 3.02
CA GLN A 243 13.13 13.14 4.40
C GLN A 243 14.48 12.49 4.64
N VAL A 244 15.14 12.92 5.71
CA VAL A 244 16.26 12.21 6.32
C VAL A 244 15.89 11.91 7.75
N ARG A 245 15.86 10.63 8.10
CA ARG A 245 15.41 10.13 9.40
C ARG A 245 16.53 9.36 10.10
N PHE A 246 16.69 9.62 11.38
CA PHE A 246 17.45 8.81 12.31
C PHE A 246 16.48 8.02 13.19
N GLU A 247 16.77 6.76 13.42
CA GLU A 247 16.03 5.89 14.34
C GLU A 247 16.96 5.28 15.37
N GLN A 248 16.49 5.22 16.63
CA GLN A 248 17.14 4.53 17.73
C GLN A 248 16.17 3.53 18.35
N LYS A 249 16.55 2.26 18.41
CA LYS A 249 15.84 1.17 19.10
C LYS A 249 16.44 0.96 20.49
N ILE A 250 15.63 1.03 21.54
CA ILE A 250 16.01 0.76 22.93
C ILE A 250 15.17 -0.42 23.40
N ARG A 251 15.82 -1.57 23.64
CA ARG A 251 15.16 -2.79 24.10
C ARG A 251 15.28 -2.87 25.63
N PHE A 252 14.17 -2.97 26.33
CA PHE A 252 14.14 -3.20 27.76
C PHE A 252 14.13 -4.69 28.09
N THR A 253 13.41 -5.47 27.25
CA THR A 253 13.36 -6.93 27.27
C THR A 253 13.26 -7.45 25.84
N ASP A 254 13.26 -8.76 25.64
CA ASP A 254 13.04 -9.38 24.32
C ASP A 254 11.65 -9.02 23.73
N GLN A 255 10.71 -8.62 24.58
CA GLN A 255 9.32 -8.35 24.21
C GLN A 255 8.96 -6.88 24.22
N THR A 256 9.68 -6.04 24.98
CA THR A 256 9.31 -4.65 25.24
C THR A 256 10.45 -3.70 24.92
N GLY A 257 10.14 -2.60 24.29
CA GLY A 257 11.12 -1.56 23.99
C GLY A 257 10.47 -0.27 23.50
N VAL A 258 11.35 0.65 23.15
CA VAL A 258 11.00 1.95 22.55
C VAL A 258 11.75 2.11 21.24
N ARG A 259 11.10 2.68 20.24
CA ARG A 259 11.68 3.16 19.01
C ARG A 259 11.52 4.68 18.96
N ALA A 260 12.62 5.40 18.90
CA ALA A 260 12.64 6.86 18.78
C ALA A 260 13.08 7.23 17.37
N GLN A 261 12.29 8.04 16.69
CA GLN A 261 12.55 8.53 15.34
C GLN A 261 12.58 10.07 15.35
N LEU A 262 13.53 10.65 14.65
CA LEU A 262 13.65 12.09 14.43
C LEU A 262 14.17 12.35 13.02
N GLY A 263 13.56 13.28 12.30
CA GLY A 263 14.01 13.61 10.96
C GLY A 263 13.70 15.02 10.51
N ALA A 264 14.43 15.44 9.49
CA ALA A 264 14.15 16.62 8.71
C ALA A 264 13.37 16.22 7.47
N VAL A 265 12.27 16.93 7.17
CA VAL A 265 11.36 16.65 6.07
C VAL A 265 11.23 17.87 5.17
N GLN A 266 11.15 17.63 3.86
CA GLN A 266 10.77 18.66 2.88
C GLN A 266 9.26 18.62 2.73
N THR A 267 8.56 19.62 3.26
CA THR A 267 7.10 19.73 3.15
C THR A 267 6.66 20.04 1.72
N SER A 268 5.45 19.63 1.37
CA SER A 268 4.77 20.01 0.14
C SER A 268 3.65 20.99 0.47
N GLU A 269 3.75 22.19 -0.07
CA GLU A 269 2.77 23.26 0.15
C GLU A 269 1.60 23.21 -0.85
N ILE A 270 1.57 22.21 -1.70
CA ILE A 270 0.48 21.99 -2.65
C ILE A 270 -0.57 21.14 -1.92
N THR A 271 -1.63 21.80 -1.45
CA THR A 271 -2.80 21.04 -0.99
C THR A 271 -3.57 20.57 -2.22
N PRO A 272 -3.90 19.26 -2.32
CA PRO A 272 -4.66 18.74 -3.46
C PRO A 272 -6.03 19.40 -3.65
N TYR A 273 -6.52 20.12 -2.65
CA TYR A 273 -7.88 20.64 -2.57
C TYR A 273 -7.98 22.15 -2.64
N GLN A 274 -6.88 22.88 -2.55
CA GLN A 274 -6.89 24.33 -2.79
C GLN A 274 -6.97 24.59 -4.29
N GLN A 275 -8.12 25.02 -4.77
CA GLN A 275 -8.25 25.59 -6.11
C GLN A 275 -7.44 26.88 -6.14
N SER A 276 -6.27 26.84 -6.77
CA SER A 276 -5.52 28.07 -7.06
C SER A 276 -6.34 28.93 -8.03
N SER A 277 -6.99 29.96 -7.53
CA SER A 277 -7.53 31.00 -8.38
C SER A 277 -6.39 31.67 -9.14
N ALA A 278 -6.60 31.99 -10.40
CA ALA A 278 -5.59 32.67 -11.21
C ALA A 278 -5.13 33.96 -10.52
N GLY A 279 -3.83 34.02 -10.16
CA GLY A 279 -3.25 35.17 -9.45
C GLY A 279 -3.16 35.01 -7.93
N ALA A 280 -3.60 33.89 -7.34
CA ALA A 280 -3.34 33.60 -5.94
C ALA A 280 -1.83 33.42 -5.69
N PRO A 281 -1.31 33.89 -4.53
CA PRO A 281 0.09 33.66 -4.18
C PRO A 281 0.36 32.15 -4.10
N VAL A 282 1.46 31.71 -4.71
CA VAL A 282 1.89 30.31 -4.63
C VAL A 282 2.51 30.08 -3.25
N PRO A 283 2.06 29.08 -2.48
CA PRO A 283 2.69 28.74 -1.23
C PRO A 283 4.04 28.04 -1.47
N GLU A 284 5.02 28.30 -0.61
CA GLU A 284 6.36 27.75 -0.67
C GLU A 284 6.81 27.28 0.72
N PRO A 285 7.60 26.17 0.82
CA PRO A 285 8.19 25.78 2.11
C PRO A 285 9.26 26.78 2.52
N ALA A 286 9.17 27.30 3.73
CA ALA A 286 10.13 28.29 4.26
C ALA A 286 11.50 27.66 4.55
N ARG A 287 11.49 26.40 5.00
CA ARG A 287 12.65 25.58 5.41
C ARG A 287 12.22 24.12 5.54
N PRO A 288 13.15 23.18 5.64
CA PRO A 288 12.80 21.81 6.03
C PRO A 288 12.06 21.82 7.37
N GLY A 289 10.98 21.03 7.44
CA GLY A 289 10.27 20.75 8.67
C GLY A 289 11.05 19.78 9.55
N LEU A 290 10.62 19.66 10.82
CA LEU A 290 11.11 18.64 11.74
C LEU A 290 9.94 17.77 12.16
N GLU A 291 10.18 16.46 12.18
CA GLU A 291 9.23 15.46 12.67
C GLU A 291 9.90 14.51 13.64
N GLY A 292 9.12 14.05 14.61
CA GLY A 292 9.58 13.06 15.56
C GLY A 292 8.46 12.14 15.99
N ARG A 293 8.82 10.91 16.35
CA ARG A 293 7.90 9.87 16.81
C ARG A 293 8.56 9.00 17.87
N PHE A 294 7.82 8.68 18.91
CA PHE A 294 8.24 7.84 20.02
C PHE A 294 7.29 6.66 20.14
N GLU A 295 7.69 5.50 19.64
CA GLU A 295 6.89 4.28 19.69
C GLU A 295 7.28 3.43 20.90
N PHE A 296 6.34 3.19 21.81
CA PHE A 296 6.41 2.11 22.78
C PHE A 296 5.79 0.86 22.16
N TYR A 297 6.48 -0.27 22.24
CA TYR A 297 5.98 -1.55 21.77
C TYR A 297 6.10 -2.64 22.84
N HIS A 298 5.09 -3.52 22.86
CA HIS A 298 5.11 -4.75 23.66
C HIS A 298 4.56 -5.92 22.85
N ARG A 299 5.31 -7.03 22.81
CA ARG A 299 4.90 -8.30 22.19
C ARG A 299 4.44 -9.25 23.29
N PHE A 300 3.28 -9.84 23.13
CA PHE A 300 2.75 -10.78 24.11
C PHE A 300 3.49 -12.14 24.04
N GLN A 301 3.52 -12.89 25.15
CA GLN A 301 4.09 -14.24 25.19
C GLN A 301 3.32 -15.15 24.23
N GLY A 302 4.02 -15.85 23.34
CA GLY A 302 3.41 -16.57 22.21
C GLY A 302 3.34 -15.74 20.93
N GLY A 303 3.39 -14.42 21.04
CA GLY A 303 3.24 -13.48 19.93
C GLY A 303 4.34 -13.53 18.87
N ALA A 304 5.48 -14.13 19.13
CA ALA A 304 6.49 -14.39 18.10
C ALA A 304 5.97 -15.33 17.00
N GLN A 305 5.05 -16.24 17.35
CA GLN A 305 4.35 -17.13 16.41
C GLN A 305 2.98 -16.58 15.98
N ASP A 306 2.31 -15.81 16.86
CA ASP A 306 0.95 -15.28 16.66
C ASP A 306 0.93 -13.85 16.14
N GLY A 307 2.03 -13.10 16.19
CA GLY A 307 2.08 -11.67 15.84
C GLY A 307 1.38 -10.74 16.83
N SER A 308 0.92 -11.26 17.98
CA SER A 308 0.17 -10.50 18.99
C SER A 308 1.06 -9.43 19.64
N ARG A 309 0.70 -8.16 19.49
CA ARG A 309 1.46 -7.02 20.00
C ARG A 309 0.59 -5.78 20.19
N ILE A 310 1.12 -4.84 20.95
CA ILE A 310 0.60 -3.48 21.09
C ILE A 310 1.72 -2.48 20.83
N GLU A 311 1.39 -1.41 20.12
CA GLU A 311 2.26 -0.29 19.78
C GLU A 311 1.49 1.00 20.01
N ILE A 312 2.09 1.98 20.67
CA ILE A 312 1.51 3.31 20.89
C ILE A 312 2.63 4.32 20.66
N ALA A 313 2.37 5.33 19.85
CA ALA A 313 3.39 6.28 19.45
C ALA A 313 2.86 7.71 19.41
N PRO A 314 3.20 8.58 20.37
CA PRO A 314 3.11 10.01 20.21
C PRO A 314 4.13 10.52 19.17
N GLY A 315 3.72 11.54 18.42
CA GLY A 315 4.55 12.17 17.40
C GLY A 315 4.30 13.67 17.31
N PHE A 316 5.15 14.37 16.59
CA PHE A 316 4.99 15.79 16.29
C PHE A 316 5.53 16.15 14.92
N HIS A 317 4.95 17.21 14.35
CA HIS A 317 5.43 17.90 13.15
C HIS A 317 5.57 19.39 13.43
N THR A 318 6.60 20.04 12.88
CA THR A 318 6.72 21.49 12.84
C THR A 318 7.39 21.96 11.56
N SER A 319 6.75 22.89 10.87
CA SER A 319 7.27 23.55 9.68
C SER A 319 6.71 24.96 9.52
N VAL A 320 7.04 25.65 8.44
CA VAL A 320 6.51 26.97 8.11
C VAL A 320 6.25 27.03 6.61
N THR A 321 5.07 27.48 6.23
CA THR A 321 4.68 27.79 4.84
C THR A 321 4.90 29.29 4.61
N HIS A 322 5.53 29.68 3.49
CA HIS A 322 5.55 31.06 3.00
C HIS A 322 4.47 31.25 1.93
N VAL A 323 3.64 32.27 2.08
CA VAL A 323 2.62 32.61 1.09
C VAL A 323 2.48 34.14 0.98
N GLY A 324 2.69 34.71 -0.22
CA GLY A 324 2.57 36.14 -0.43
C GLY A 324 3.47 36.99 0.48
N GLY A 325 4.65 36.51 0.84
CA GLY A 325 5.58 37.15 1.76
C GLY A 325 5.26 37.03 3.24
N MET A 326 4.23 36.27 3.61
CA MET A 326 3.84 35.96 5.00
C MET A 326 4.32 34.58 5.40
N SER A 327 4.49 34.36 6.70
CA SER A 327 4.87 33.08 7.29
C SER A 327 3.70 32.46 8.05
N VAL A 328 3.27 31.28 7.63
CA VAL A 328 2.20 30.52 8.26
C VAL A 328 2.80 29.28 8.95
N PRO A 329 2.79 29.22 10.28
CA PRO A 329 3.36 28.08 11.00
C PRO A 329 2.48 26.83 10.89
N SER A 330 3.12 25.68 10.74
CA SER A 330 2.52 24.35 10.87
C SER A 330 3.04 23.69 12.14
N HIS A 331 2.13 23.32 13.04
CA HIS A 331 2.43 22.60 14.26
C HIS A 331 1.36 21.54 14.49
N LEU A 332 1.76 20.27 14.50
CA LEU A 332 0.84 19.15 14.71
C LEU A 332 1.41 18.23 15.79
N PHE A 333 0.54 17.73 16.61
CA PHE A 333 0.76 16.59 17.50
C PHE A 333 -0.02 15.39 16.97
N SER A 334 0.54 14.19 17.07
CA SER A 334 -0.12 12.95 16.71
C SER A 334 -0.03 11.91 17.82
N LEU A 335 -0.93 10.94 17.74
CA LEU A 335 -0.86 9.71 18.50
C LEU A 335 -1.32 8.58 17.57
N ASP A 336 -0.44 7.68 17.21
CA ASP A 336 -0.81 6.47 16.48
C ASP A 336 -0.73 5.22 17.35
N TRP A 337 -1.47 4.18 16.95
CA TRP A 337 -1.51 2.91 17.67
C TRP A 337 -1.70 1.72 16.72
N PHE A 338 -1.20 0.60 17.17
CA PHE A 338 -1.50 -0.72 16.64
C PHE A 338 -1.70 -1.70 17.80
N ALA A 339 -2.74 -2.50 17.75
CA ALA A 339 -2.99 -3.57 18.71
C ALA A 339 -3.49 -4.82 18.00
N SER A 340 -2.83 -5.95 18.23
CA SER A 340 -3.26 -7.27 17.81
C SER A 340 -3.31 -8.17 19.05
N PRO A 341 -4.41 -8.11 19.82
CA PRO A 341 -4.51 -8.87 21.08
C PRO A 341 -4.58 -10.38 20.85
N ILE A 342 -5.06 -10.79 19.70
CA ILE A 342 -5.12 -12.19 19.22
C ILE A 342 -4.79 -12.21 17.72
N SER A 343 -4.31 -13.34 17.22
CA SER A 343 -3.86 -13.50 15.82
C SER A 343 -4.92 -13.21 14.74
N LYS A 344 -6.19 -13.12 15.12
CA LYS A 344 -7.30 -12.85 14.18
C LYS A 344 -7.86 -11.43 14.23
N LEU A 345 -7.41 -10.61 15.16
CA LEU A 345 -7.99 -9.29 15.37
C LEU A 345 -6.90 -8.25 15.46
N GLU A 346 -6.99 -7.23 14.60
CA GLU A 346 -6.08 -6.09 14.61
C GLU A 346 -6.88 -4.79 14.72
N PHE A 347 -6.36 -3.86 15.51
CA PHE A 347 -6.91 -2.54 15.68
C PHE A 347 -5.79 -1.51 15.46
N THR A 348 -5.93 -0.67 14.46
CA THR A 348 -4.92 0.36 14.11
C THR A 348 -5.58 1.70 13.88
N GLY A 349 -4.83 2.78 14.08
CA GLY A 349 -5.32 4.11 13.85
C GLY A 349 -4.33 5.20 14.20
N ALA A 350 -4.74 6.43 13.95
CA ALA A 350 -4.01 7.63 14.33
C ALA A 350 -4.99 8.76 14.66
N PHE A 351 -4.57 9.64 15.54
CA PHE A 351 -5.22 10.91 15.87
C PHE A 351 -4.20 12.03 15.71
N PHE A 352 -4.64 13.21 15.27
CA PHE A 352 -3.82 14.39 15.27
C PHE A 352 -4.60 15.65 15.68
N SER A 353 -3.88 16.69 16.12
CA SER A 353 -4.44 18.00 16.38
C SER A 353 -3.36 19.06 16.24
N GLY A 354 -3.72 20.21 15.72
CA GLY A 354 -2.79 21.32 15.53
C GLY A 354 -3.30 22.40 14.60
N GLN A 355 -2.43 22.88 13.73
CA GLN A 355 -2.75 23.90 12.74
C GLN A 355 -1.89 23.74 11.48
N ASN A 356 -2.45 24.13 10.31
CA ASN A 356 -1.80 24.08 9.00
C ASN A 356 -1.27 22.69 8.67
N ASP A 357 -2.17 21.74 8.51
CA ASP A 357 -1.86 20.34 8.16
C ASP A 357 -1.71 20.07 6.66
N GLY A 358 -1.99 21.04 5.81
CA GLY A 358 -1.78 20.94 4.36
C GLY A 358 -0.40 20.42 3.94
N PRO A 359 0.71 20.89 4.55
CA PRO A 359 2.06 20.39 4.25
C PRO A 359 2.31 18.90 4.42
N VAL A 360 1.42 18.19 5.11
CA VAL A 360 1.51 16.74 5.40
C VAL A 360 0.30 15.95 4.89
N GLY A 361 -0.53 16.59 4.05
CA GLY A 361 -1.67 15.94 3.38
C GLY A 361 -2.98 15.97 4.15
N GLY A 362 -3.14 16.92 5.08
CA GLY A 362 -4.42 17.24 5.69
C GLY A 362 -5.37 17.98 4.77
N LEU A 363 -6.59 18.20 5.22
CA LEU A 363 -7.69 18.76 4.44
C LEU A 363 -7.50 20.24 4.15
N GLU A 364 -7.13 21.03 5.16
CA GLU A 364 -7.09 22.50 5.11
C GLU A 364 -5.81 23.05 5.75
N GLY A 365 -4.94 23.66 4.97
CA GLY A 365 -3.68 24.20 5.47
C GLY A 365 -3.81 25.60 6.08
N PHE A 366 -4.15 26.60 5.27
CA PHE A 366 -4.25 28.00 5.66
C PHE A 366 -5.34 28.72 4.85
N THR A 367 -5.79 29.86 5.37
CA THR A 367 -6.76 30.74 4.73
C THR A 367 -6.16 32.11 4.49
N ILE A 368 -6.44 32.73 3.33
CA ILE A 368 -6.09 34.13 3.05
C ILE A 368 -7.34 34.98 3.28
N LEU A 369 -7.33 35.74 4.35
CA LEU A 369 -8.44 36.63 4.70
C LEU A 369 -8.66 37.73 3.62
N PRO A 370 -9.85 38.34 3.53
CA PRO A 370 -10.10 39.45 2.62
C PRO A 370 -9.17 40.67 2.82
N THR A 371 -8.53 40.75 3.98
CA THR A 371 -7.49 41.74 4.29
C THR A 371 -6.13 41.43 3.65
N GLY A 372 -6.00 40.28 2.98
CA GLY A 372 -4.75 39.79 2.42
C GLY A 372 -3.82 39.10 3.42
N VAL A 373 -4.25 38.89 4.68
CA VAL A 373 -3.46 38.23 5.71
C VAL A 373 -3.71 36.71 5.65
N ALA A 374 -2.62 35.92 5.58
CA ALA A 374 -2.70 34.46 5.67
C ALA A 374 -2.67 34.02 7.15
N ILE A 375 -3.62 33.15 7.51
CA ILE A 375 -3.72 32.56 8.85
C ILE A 375 -3.74 31.03 8.74
N PRO A 376 -3.11 30.29 9.69
CA PRO A 376 -3.21 28.84 9.72
C PRO A 376 -4.62 28.41 10.11
N VAL A 377 -5.14 27.36 9.49
CA VAL A 377 -6.37 26.71 9.91
C VAL A 377 -6.05 25.75 11.06
N HIS A 378 -6.75 25.90 12.19
CA HIS A 378 -6.67 24.95 13.27
C HIS A 378 -7.52 23.72 12.94
N THR A 379 -6.93 22.56 13.11
CA THR A 379 -7.53 21.31 12.71
C THR A 379 -7.33 20.21 13.73
N GLN A 380 -8.23 19.24 13.72
CA GLN A 380 -8.08 17.98 14.42
C GLN A 380 -8.72 16.88 13.58
N GLY A 381 -8.09 15.73 13.59
CA GLY A 381 -8.56 14.58 12.82
C GLY A 381 -8.04 13.27 13.38
N GLY A 382 -8.50 12.21 12.78
CA GLY A 382 -8.03 10.88 13.11
C GLY A 382 -8.85 9.82 12.43
N TRP A 383 -8.30 8.64 12.41
CA TRP A 383 -8.92 7.46 11.82
C TRP A 383 -8.65 6.22 12.65
N GLY A 384 -9.47 5.20 12.44
CA GLY A 384 -9.29 3.88 13.01
C GLY A 384 -9.77 2.79 12.06
N GLN A 385 -9.11 1.65 12.13
CA GLN A 385 -9.48 0.43 11.40
C GLN A 385 -9.49 -0.76 12.32
N LEU A 386 -10.54 -1.57 12.20
CA LEU A 386 -10.66 -2.90 12.77
C LEU A 386 -10.49 -3.92 11.64
N THR A 387 -9.51 -4.81 11.78
CA THR A 387 -9.27 -5.91 10.85
C THR A 387 -9.61 -7.24 11.51
N PHE A 388 -10.43 -8.05 10.84
CA PHE A 388 -10.75 -9.40 11.25
C PHE A 388 -10.24 -10.42 10.23
N LEU A 389 -9.22 -11.18 10.61
CA LEU A 389 -8.61 -12.26 9.83
C LEU A 389 -9.42 -13.55 10.03
N ALA A 390 -10.54 -13.67 9.31
CA ALA A 390 -11.48 -14.77 9.47
C ALA A 390 -10.83 -16.13 9.15
N THR A 391 -10.06 -16.18 8.05
CA THR A 391 -9.27 -17.35 7.61
C THR A 391 -7.95 -16.88 7.01
N PRO A 392 -6.97 -17.78 6.72
CA PRO A 392 -5.76 -17.38 5.97
C PRO A 392 -6.02 -16.80 4.57
N ARG A 393 -7.25 -16.95 4.05
CA ARG A 393 -7.65 -16.47 2.73
C ARG A 393 -8.66 -15.33 2.76
N LEU A 394 -9.32 -15.07 3.89
CA LEU A 394 -10.42 -14.11 4.00
C LEU A 394 -10.19 -13.16 5.17
N SER A 395 -10.13 -11.86 4.88
CA SER A 395 -10.11 -10.80 5.86
C SER A 395 -11.22 -9.79 5.62
N PHE A 396 -11.65 -9.16 6.70
CA PHE A 396 -12.59 -8.05 6.70
C PHE A 396 -11.94 -6.85 7.38
N HIS A 397 -12.16 -5.66 6.83
CA HIS A 397 -11.65 -4.42 7.36
C HIS A 397 -12.80 -3.42 7.47
N PHE A 398 -12.93 -2.82 8.63
CA PHE A 398 -13.90 -1.74 8.91
C PHE A 398 -13.11 -0.51 9.30
N PHE A 399 -13.29 0.57 8.58
CA PHE A 399 -12.51 1.79 8.77
C PHE A 399 -13.41 3.02 8.84
N SER A 400 -12.96 4.02 9.58
CA SER A 400 -13.60 5.33 9.63
C SER A 400 -12.56 6.37 9.96
N GLY A 401 -12.69 7.55 9.37
CA GLY A 401 -11.86 8.69 9.64
C GLY A 401 -12.66 9.99 9.56
N LEU A 402 -12.25 10.96 10.35
CA LEU A 402 -12.86 12.28 10.46
C LEU A 402 -11.78 13.34 10.53
N GLU A 403 -11.97 14.41 9.79
CA GLU A 403 -11.19 15.64 9.91
C GLU A 403 -12.11 16.84 10.05
N ASN A 404 -11.72 17.79 10.91
CA ASN A 404 -12.53 18.94 11.27
C ASN A 404 -11.65 20.18 11.41
N GLY A 405 -11.85 21.15 10.50
CA GLY A 405 -11.26 22.47 10.58
C GLY A 405 -12.06 23.42 11.46
N ARG A 406 -11.40 24.36 12.13
CA ARG A 406 -12.06 25.39 12.92
C ARG A 406 -12.82 26.34 11.98
N ALA A 407 -14.15 26.36 12.06
CA ALA A 407 -15.01 27.13 11.16
C ALA A 407 -14.66 28.64 11.09
N THR A 408 -14.15 29.24 12.16
CA THR A 408 -13.75 30.66 12.19
C THR A 408 -12.48 30.96 11.40
N ASP A 409 -11.70 29.96 11.08
CA ASP A 409 -10.44 30.06 10.35
C ASP A 409 -10.63 29.75 8.85
N LEU A 410 -11.83 29.30 8.44
CA LEU A 410 -12.13 28.85 7.11
C LEU A 410 -12.87 29.91 6.28
N GLU A 411 -12.64 29.86 4.96
CA GLU A 411 -13.39 30.67 4.00
C GLU A 411 -14.80 30.10 3.76
N ALA A 412 -15.67 30.96 3.19
CA ALA A 412 -16.92 30.51 2.62
C ALA A 412 -16.65 29.40 1.56
N TYR A 413 -17.47 28.37 1.59
CA TYR A 413 -17.36 27.18 0.72
C TYR A 413 -16.18 26.22 1.01
N ALA A 414 -15.30 26.52 1.98
CA ALA A 414 -14.31 25.55 2.44
C ALA A 414 -14.97 24.32 3.10
N ILE A 415 -14.26 23.22 3.15
CA ILE A 415 -14.73 22.03 3.85
C ILE A 415 -14.52 22.20 5.35
N GLY A 416 -15.58 22.35 6.12
CA GLY A 416 -15.49 22.48 7.56
C GLY A 416 -15.27 21.15 8.26
N ARG A 417 -15.82 20.06 7.70
CA ARG A 417 -15.69 18.71 8.23
C ARG A 417 -15.84 17.69 7.11
N ASN A 418 -14.97 16.69 7.13
CA ASN A 418 -15.10 15.53 6.26
C ASN A 418 -15.06 14.25 7.09
N TRP A 419 -16.09 13.42 6.98
CA TRP A 419 -16.20 12.13 7.63
C TRP A 419 -16.36 11.03 6.58
N LEU A 420 -15.41 10.13 6.50
CA LEU A 420 -15.44 8.98 5.61
C LEU A 420 -15.42 7.69 6.43
N TYR A 421 -16.25 6.73 6.07
CA TYR A 421 -16.27 5.40 6.68
C TYR A 421 -16.62 4.35 5.65
N GLY A 422 -16.18 3.13 5.90
CA GLY A 422 -16.42 2.03 4.98
C GLY A 422 -16.00 0.67 5.54
N ALA A 423 -16.21 -0.32 4.70
CA ALA A 423 -15.78 -1.68 4.95
C ALA A 423 -15.31 -2.32 3.65
N ASN A 424 -14.29 -3.15 3.76
CA ASN A 424 -13.88 -4.00 2.67
C ASN A 424 -13.64 -5.44 3.11
N LEU A 425 -13.62 -6.34 2.15
CA LEU A 425 -13.20 -7.71 2.31
C LEU A 425 -12.15 -8.05 1.26
N PHE A 426 -11.16 -8.84 1.66
CA PHE A 426 -10.19 -9.42 0.74
C PHE A 426 -10.28 -10.92 0.76
N TYR A 427 -10.34 -11.51 -0.43
CA TYR A 427 -10.33 -12.95 -0.60
C TYR A 427 -9.15 -13.39 -1.47
N ARG A 428 -8.26 -14.20 -0.92
CA ARG A 428 -7.07 -14.73 -1.60
C ARG A 428 -7.46 -15.98 -2.40
N LEU A 429 -7.62 -15.81 -3.72
CA LEU A 429 -7.92 -16.91 -4.66
C LEU A 429 -6.73 -17.86 -4.81
N ALA A 430 -5.51 -17.30 -4.92
CA ALA A 430 -4.25 -18.00 -5.01
C ALA A 430 -3.20 -17.25 -4.15
N PRO A 431 -2.02 -17.80 -3.90
CA PRO A 431 -0.99 -17.13 -3.11
C PRO A 431 -0.72 -15.67 -3.50
N ASN A 432 -0.82 -15.37 -4.79
CA ASN A 432 -0.54 -14.08 -5.40
C ASN A 432 -1.74 -13.44 -6.11
N VAL A 433 -2.97 -13.94 -5.93
CA VAL A 433 -4.20 -13.38 -6.52
C VAL A 433 -5.19 -13.01 -5.43
N LEU A 434 -5.55 -11.73 -5.36
CA LEU A 434 -6.52 -11.18 -4.42
C LEU A 434 -7.75 -10.66 -5.15
N LEU A 435 -8.92 -10.93 -4.59
CA LEU A 435 -10.16 -10.22 -4.87
C LEU A 435 -10.46 -9.28 -3.70
N GLY A 436 -10.85 -8.05 -4.01
CA GLY A 436 -11.34 -7.06 -3.07
C GLY A 436 -12.75 -6.63 -3.39
N ALA A 437 -13.57 -6.38 -2.38
CA ALA A 437 -14.82 -5.65 -2.52
C ALA A 437 -14.90 -4.61 -1.40
N GLU A 438 -15.23 -3.38 -1.75
CA GLU A 438 -15.29 -2.25 -0.81
C GLU A 438 -16.58 -1.46 -0.99
N VAL A 439 -17.09 -0.98 0.14
CA VAL A 439 -18.16 0.00 0.19
C VAL A 439 -17.79 1.09 1.18
N SER A 440 -17.88 2.35 0.74
CA SER A 440 -17.62 3.50 1.60
C SER A 440 -18.62 4.64 1.36
N GLN A 441 -18.71 5.54 2.32
CA GLN A 441 -19.49 6.77 2.23
C GLN A 441 -18.67 7.96 2.71
N ALA A 442 -18.57 8.98 1.88
CA ALA A 442 -18.07 10.30 2.25
C ALA A 442 -19.24 11.22 2.65
N ARG A 443 -19.08 11.90 3.79
CA ARG A 443 -19.99 12.90 4.34
C ARG A 443 -19.23 14.20 4.56
N THR A 444 -19.44 15.16 3.67
CA THR A 444 -18.69 16.40 3.63
C THR A 444 -19.57 17.59 3.97
N ASP A 445 -19.24 18.30 5.05
CA ASP A 445 -19.90 19.53 5.46
C ASP A 445 -19.09 20.74 4.99
N TYR A 446 -19.65 21.54 4.11
CA TYR A 446 -19.09 22.81 3.67
C TYR A 446 -19.58 23.96 4.55
N ILE A 447 -18.77 24.99 4.76
CA ILE A 447 -19.07 26.10 5.69
C ILE A 447 -20.43 26.77 5.37
N ASP A 448 -20.66 27.13 4.11
CA ASP A 448 -21.87 27.88 3.70
C ASP A 448 -22.85 27.04 2.90
N SER A 449 -22.75 25.72 2.98
CA SER A 449 -23.66 24.85 2.23
C SER A 449 -24.09 23.63 3.06
N SER A 450 -25.05 22.90 2.53
CA SER A 450 -25.56 21.70 3.18
C SER A 450 -24.55 20.54 3.05
N LEU A 451 -24.68 19.58 3.98
CA LEU A 451 -24.02 18.28 3.93
C LEU A 451 -24.13 17.64 2.54
N ARG A 452 -23.00 17.19 2.01
CA ARG A 452 -22.90 16.39 0.78
C ARG A 452 -22.57 14.96 1.12
N LEU A 453 -23.11 14.05 0.31
CA LEU A 453 -22.93 12.61 0.49
C LEU A 453 -22.47 11.99 -0.83
N ASN A 454 -21.54 11.06 -0.74
CA ASN A 454 -21.21 10.16 -1.85
C ASN A 454 -21.06 8.74 -1.32
N ASN A 455 -21.72 7.77 -1.96
CA ASN A 455 -21.47 6.35 -1.73
C ASN A 455 -20.56 5.85 -2.84
N HIS A 456 -19.53 5.16 -2.45
CA HIS A 456 -18.57 4.53 -3.34
C HIS A 456 -18.62 3.01 -3.17
N TYR A 457 -18.56 2.29 -4.30
CA TYR A 457 -18.53 0.84 -4.37
C TYR A 457 -17.38 0.46 -5.31
N ASP A 458 -16.54 -0.48 -4.88
CA ASP A 458 -15.39 -0.94 -5.67
C ASP A 458 -15.29 -2.47 -5.65
N LEU A 459 -14.87 -3.01 -6.80
CA LEU A 459 -14.44 -4.39 -6.95
C LEU A 459 -13.04 -4.41 -7.53
N ALA A 460 -12.12 -5.00 -6.78
CA ALA A 460 -10.70 -5.05 -7.12
C ALA A 460 -10.25 -6.48 -7.45
N LEU A 461 -9.42 -6.59 -8.47
CA LEU A 461 -8.65 -7.80 -8.78
C LEU A 461 -7.17 -7.45 -8.82
N ALA A 462 -6.39 -8.06 -7.94
CA ALA A 462 -4.97 -7.81 -7.81
C ALA A 462 -4.14 -9.08 -8.06
N TYR A 463 -3.05 -8.93 -8.81
CA TYR A 463 -1.99 -9.92 -8.97
C TYR A 463 -0.69 -9.39 -8.36
N LEU A 464 -0.18 -10.08 -7.34
CA LEU A 464 1.06 -9.74 -6.65
C LEU A 464 2.23 -10.48 -7.30
N PHE A 465 3.37 -9.83 -7.51
CA PHE A 465 4.58 -10.42 -8.11
C PHE A 465 5.87 -9.95 -7.43
#